data_e42fff1d8b1f3d1fab13ae3cb78f0938
#
_entry.id   e42fff1d8b1f3d1fab13ae3cb78f0938
#
_cell.length_a   1.000
_cell.length_b   1.000
_cell.length_c   1.000
_cell.angle_alpha   90.00
_cell.angle_beta   90.00
_cell.angle_gamma   90.00
#
_symmetry.space_group_name_H-M   'P 1'
#
loop_
_entity.id
_entity.type
_entity.pdbx_description
1 polymer ?
#
loop_
_entity_poly.entity_id
_entity_poly.type
_entity_poly.pdbx_seq_one_letter_code
_entity_poly.pdbx_strand_id
1 'polypeptide(L)'
;IDYGCGAGRVLIIAAELGFVDITGIELSPSLVETCKSNIGAYAPTNPASKLTVIKRNAMEYVPPTNATVFFFFVPFGANIYRKVMVRIRESIEELPRVVYIVDIGSKLRSFDFEVEGCELMGTVEKLSLFKLRPSR
;
A
#
# COMPACT_ATOMS: atom_id res chain seq x y z
N ILE A 1 2.87 -1.31 -2.70
CA ILE A 1 3.18 -1.00 -1.29
C ILE A 1 2.00 -1.44 -0.45
N ASP A 2 2.24 -2.26 0.60
CA ASP A 2 1.25 -2.68 1.59
C ASP A 2 1.50 -1.94 2.92
N TYR A 3 0.59 -1.06 3.28
CA TYR A 3 0.69 -0.28 4.52
C TYR A 3 0.04 -1.02 5.68
N GLY A 4 0.82 -1.33 6.71
CA GLY A 4 0.43 -2.19 7.83
C GLY A 4 0.41 -3.65 7.41
N CYS A 5 1.49 -4.12 6.79
CA CYS A 5 1.54 -5.43 6.16
C CYS A 5 1.48 -6.62 7.14
N GLY A 6 1.61 -6.35 8.45
CA GLY A 6 1.56 -7.40 9.47
C GLY A 6 2.56 -8.53 9.19
N ALA A 7 2.07 -9.76 9.17
CA ALA A 7 2.86 -10.95 8.91
C ALA A 7 3.18 -11.20 7.42
N GLY A 8 2.81 -10.30 6.50
CA GLY A 8 3.20 -10.33 5.09
C GLY A 8 2.31 -11.17 4.16
N ARG A 9 1.10 -11.53 4.57
CA ARG A 9 0.19 -12.34 3.73
C ARG A 9 -0.08 -11.66 2.38
N VAL A 10 -0.34 -10.36 2.37
CA VAL A 10 -0.67 -9.61 1.15
C VAL A 10 0.54 -9.52 0.24
N LEU A 11 1.77 -9.45 0.78
CA LEU A 11 2.98 -9.45 -0.03
C LEU A 11 3.11 -10.74 -0.84
N ILE A 12 2.81 -11.88 -0.22
CA ILE A 12 2.83 -13.20 -0.89
C ILE A 12 1.73 -13.27 -1.96
N ILE A 13 0.51 -12.84 -1.64
CA ILE A 13 -0.60 -12.80 -2.60
C ILE A 13 -0.25 -11.90 -3.80
N ALA A 14 0.36 -10.74 -3.56
CA ALA A 14 0.79 -9.85 -4.63
C ALA A 14 1.84 -10.50 -5.54
N ALA A 15 2.78 -11.27 -4.99
CA ALA A 15 3.75 -12.02 -5.77
C ALA A 15 3.07 -13.09 -6.65
N GLU A 16 2.09 -13.82 -6.11
CA GLU A 16 1.29 -14.79 -6.87
C GLU A 16 0.48 -14.14 -8.01
N LEU A 17 0.06 -12.88 -7.81
CA LEU A 17 -0.62 -12.09 -8.84
C LEU A 17 0.32 -11.47 -9.87
N GLY A 18 1.64 -11.73 -9.76
CA GLY A 18 2.63 -11.30 -10.75
C GLY A 18 3.25 -9.93 -10.50
N PHE A 19 3.01 -9.30 -9.35
CA PHE A 19 3.75 -8.09 -8.97
C PHE A 19 5.23 -8.43 -8.74
N VAL A 20 6.13 -7.54 -9.15
CA VAL A 20 7.58 -7.78 -9.10
C VAL A 20 8.28 -7.07 -7.95
N ASP A 21 7.98 -5.80 -7.69
CA ASP A 21 8.52 -5.04 -6.58
C ASP A 21 7.44 -4.85 -5.51
N ILE A 22 7.56 -5.57 -4.41
CA ILE A 22 6.54 -5.66 -3.38
C ILE A 22 7.14 -5.26 -2.04
N THR A 23 6.63 -4.18 -1.44
CA THR A 23 7.13 -3.66 -0.17
C THR A 23 6.01 -3.56 0.86
N GLY A 24 6.22 -4.17 2.00
CA GLY A 24 5.37 -4.00 3.19
C GLY A 24 5.96 -3.00 4.16
N ILE A 25 5.12 -2.14 4.72
CA ILE A 25 5.47 -1.19 5.79
C ILE A 25 4.80 -1.65 7.07
N GLU A 26 5.57 -1.89 8.11
CA GLU A 26 5.04 -2.36 9.40
C GLU A 26 5.79 -1.67 10.55
N LEU A 27 5.06 -1.27 11.59
CA LEU A 27 5.61 -0.59 12.76
C LEU A 27 6.05 -1.55 13.85
N SER A 28 5.31 -2.66 14.02
CA SER A 28 5.56 -3.64 15.08
C SER A 28 6.82 -4.47 14.79
N PRO A 29 7.85 -4.43 15.65
CA PRO A 29 9.06 -5.24 15.45
C PRO A 29 8.76 -6.73 15.34
N SER A 30 7.86 -7.25 16.17
CA SER A 30 7.51 -8.68 16.17
C SER A 30 6.82 -9.11 14.88
N LEU A 31 5.93 -8.28 14.32
CA LEU A 31 5.29 -8.55 13.04
C LEU A 31 6.27 -8.44 11.87
N VAL A 32 7.22 -7.51 11.93
CA VAL A 32 8.29 -7.41 10.93
C VAL A 32 9.13 -8.68 10.90
N GLU A 33 9.52 -9.23 12.05
CA GLU A 33 10.30 -10.48 12.09
C GLU A 33 9.46 -11.68 11.61
N THR A 34 8.18 -11.74 11.97
CA THR A 34 7.27 -12.76 11.44
C THR A 34 7.13 -12.63 9.92
N CYS A 35 6.97 -11.42 9.40
CA CYS A 35 6.89 -11.16 7.97
C CYS A 35 8.18 -11.61 7.25
N LYS A 36 9.35 -11.26 7.76
CA LYS A 36 10.65 -11.71 7.21
C LYS A 36 10.75 -13.23 7.14
N SER A 37 10.35 -13.91 8.21
CA SER A 37 10.33 -15.38 8.25
C SER A 37 9.40 -15.95 7.17
N ASN A 38 8.19 -15.41 7.04
CA ASN A 38 7.20 -15.88 6.08
C ASN A 38 7.63 -15.64 4.63
N ILE A 39 8.11 -14.45 4.30
CA ILE A 39 8.59 -14.16 2.93
C ILE A 39 9.90 -14.89 2.61
N GLY A 40 10.74 -15.14 3.60
CA GLY A 40 11.97 -15.94 3.44
C GLY A 40 11.72 -17.42 3.20
N ALA A 41 10.62 -17.96 3.75
CA ALA A 41 10.19 -19.35 3.52
C ALA A 41 9.38 -19.51 2.21
N TYR A 42 8.90 -18.42 1.63
CA TYR A 42 8.11 -18.43 0.42
C TYR A 42 8.99 -18.44 -0.83
N ALA A 43 8.70 -19.34 -1.76
CA ALA A 43 9.33 -19.40 -3.08
C ALA A 43 8.35 -18.85 -4.12
N PRO A 44 8.54 -17.60 -4.61
CA PRO A 44 7.62 -17.02 -5.56
C PRO A 44 7.60 -17.81 -6.88
N THR A 45 6.40 -17.97 -7.45
CA THR A 45 6.20 -18.58 -8.76
C THR A 45 6.92 -17.78 -9.86
N ASN A 46 6.89 -16.45 -9.74
CA ASN A 46 7.69 -15.55 -10.57
C ASN A 46 9.03 -15.25 -9.87
N PRO A 47 10.16 -15.73 -10.38
CA PRO A 47 11.48 -15.51 -9.75
C PRO A 47 11.93 -14.04 -9.80
N ALA A 48 11.28 -13.18 -10.58
CA ALA A 48 11.52 -11.75 -10.59
C ALA A 48 10.85 -11.01 -9.42
N SER A 49 9.92 -11.66 -8.70
CA SER A 49 9.23 -11.04 -7.56
C SER A 49 10.18 -10.85 -6.38
N LYS A 50 10.30 -9.60 -5.96
CA LYS A 50 11.07 -9.16 -4.83
C LYS A 50 10.13 -8.74 -3.70
N LEU A 51 10.16 -9.44 -2.58
CA LEU A 51 9.36 -9.14 -1.39
C LEU A 51 10.26 -8.53 -0.32
N THR A 52 9.89 -7.37 0.16
CA THR A 52 10.63 -6.63 1.19
C THR A 52 9.69 -6.17 2.29
N VAL A 53 10.11 -6.25 3.54
CA VAL A 53 9.40 -5.59 4.65
C VAL A 53 10.32 -4.56 5.30
N ILE A 54 9.77 -3.36 5.54
CA ILE A 54 10.48 -2.24 6.16
C ILE A 54 9.81 -1.92 7.49
N LYS A 55 10.58 -1.96 8.57
CA LYS A 55 10.14 -1.45 9.87
C LYS A 55 10.13 0.07 9.83
N ARG A 56 8.95 0.66 9.70
CA ARG A 56 8.78 2.10 9.61
C ARG A 56 7.41 2.55 10.06
N ASN A 57 7.33 3.77 10.60
CA ASN A 57 6.06 4.45 10.77
C ASN A 57 5.51 4.85 9.39
N ALA A 58 4.28 4.44 9.10
CA ALA A 58 3.61 4.72 7.83
C ALA A 58 3.58 6.22 7.48
N MET A 59 3.43 7.10 8.49
CA MET A 59 3.40 8.55 8.31
C MET A 59 4.73 9.15 7.86
N GLU A 60 5.84 8.44 8.12
CA GLU A 60 7.21 8.88 7.81
C GLU A 60 7.76 8.21 6.55
N TYR A 61 7.09 7.19 6.07
CA TYR A 61 7.52 6.48 4.88
C TYR A 61 7.23 7.30 3.63
N VAL A 62 8.28 7.53 2.85
CA VAL A 62 8.18 8.17 1.53
C VAL A 62 8.17 7.06 0.49
N PRO A 63 7.05 6.86 -0.21
CA PRO A 63 6.98 5.80 -1.23
C PRO A 63 7.87 6.14 -2.42
N PRO A 64 8.49 5.13 -3.05
CA PRO A 64 9.32 5.36 -4.23
C PRO A 64 8.47 5.86 -5.40
N THR A 65 9.07 6.71 -6.23
CA THR A 65 8.38 7.37 -7.35
C THR A 65 7.89 6.42 -8.45
N ASN A 66 8.34 5.16 -8.46
CA ASN A 66 7.86 4.11 -9.36
C ASN A 66 6.75 3.23 -8.76
N ALA A 67 6.33 3.46 -7.52
CA ALA A 67 5.23 2.71 -6.92
C ALA A 67 3.90 3.01 -7.63
N THR A 68 3.16 1.96 -8.02
CA THR A 68 1.92 2.09 -8.82
C THR A 68 0.67 1.61 -8.09
N VAL A 69 0.81 0.76 -7.07
CA VAL A 69 -0.31 0.23 -6.29
C VAL A 69 -0.03 0.39 -4.80
N PHE A 70 -1.01 0.92 -4.08
CA PHE A 70 -0.99 1.08 -2.64
C PHE A 70 -2.17 0.31 -2.03
N PHE A 71 -1.86 -0.57 -1.09
CA PHE A 71 -2.84 -1.44 -0.45
C PHE A 71 -3.01 -1.07 1.02
N PHE A 72 -4.27 -1.07 1.46
CA PHE A 72 -4.68 -0.79 2.84
C PHE A 72 -5.73 -1.79 3.31
N PHE A 73 -5.50 -2.40 4.45
CA PHE A 73 -6.50 -3.26 5.11
C PHE A 73 -6.74 -2.77 6.54
N VAL A 74 -7.60 -1.76 6.68
CA VAL A 74 -7.95 -1.13 7.96
C VAL A 74 -6.74 -0.89 8.87
N PRO A 75 -5.61 -0.37 8.35
CA PRO A 75 -4.36 -0.39 9.11
C PRO A 75 -4.32 0.66 10.23
N PHE A 76 -5.05 1.78 10.08
CA PHE A 76 -4.95 2.91 11.01
C PHE A 76 -6.17 3.86 11.00
N GLY A 77 -6.19 4.78 11.98
CA GLY A 77 -7.20 5.84 12.04
C GLY A 77 -7.01 6.96 10.99
N ALA A 78 -8.01 7.84 10.88
CA ALA A 78 -8.11 8.89 9.87
C ALA A 78 -6.88 9.80 9.77
N ASN A 79 -6.29 10.18 10.91
CA ASN A 79 -5.14 11.10 10.92
C ASN A 79 -3.90 10.50 10.29
N ILE A 80 -3.62 9.22 10.57
CA ILE A 80 -2.48 8.50 9.96
C ILE A 80 -2.76 8.31 8.48
N TYR A 81 -3.97 7.88 8.13
CA TYR A 81 -4.39 7.67 6.76
C TYR A 81 -4.20 8.94 5.91
N ARG A 82 -4.65 10.10 6.43
CA ARG A 82 -4.49 11.40 5.75
C ARG A 82 -3.02 11.72 5.47
N LYS A 83 -2.13 11.52 6.44
CA LYS A 83 -0.69 11.77 6.28
C LYS A 83 -0.06 10.84 5.24
N VAL A 84 -0.45 9.57 5.23
CA VAL A 84 0.01 8.60 4.21
C VAL A 84 -0.46 9.03 2.82
N MET A 85 -1.73 9.46 2.68
CA MET A 85 -2.25 9.95 1.39
C MET A 85 -1.49 11.19 0.88
N VAL A 86 -1.10 12.10 1.78
CA VAL A 86 -0.23 13.24 1.42
C VAL A 86 1.10 12.75 0.87
N ARG A 87 1.76 11.78 1.50
CA ARG A 87 3.03 11.22 1.01
C ARG A 87 2.90 10.53 -0.34
N ILE A 88 1.79 9.82 -0.55
CA ILE A 88 1.49 9.22 -1.86
C ILE A 88 1.32 10.32 -2.91
N ARG A 89 0.59 11.38 -2.60
CA ARG A 89 0.41 12.54 -3.48
C ARG A 89 1.75 13.18 -3.83
N GLU A 90 2.59 13.50 -2.84
CA GLU A 90 3.91 14.07 -3.05
C GLU A 90 4.74 13.22 -4.03
N SER A 91 4.72 11.88 -3.89
CA SER A 91 5.46 11.00 -4.80
C SER A 91 4.90 10.98 -6.23
N ILE A 92 3.60 11.26 -6.41
CA ILE A 92 2.97 11.37 -7.73
C ILE A 92 3.33 12.70 -8.39
N GLU A 93 3.42 13.78 -7.63
CA GLU A 93 3.83 15.09 -8.14
C GLU A 93 5.32 15.12 -8.50
N GLU A 94 6.17 14.40 -7.74
CA GLU A 94 7.60 14.28 -8.04
C GLU A 94 7.84 13.53 -9.37
N LEU A 95 7.13 12.44 -9.61
CA LEU A 95 7.13 11.71 -10.88
C LEU A 95 5.69 11.43 -11.31
N PRO A 96 5.13 12.26 -12.22
CA PRO A 96 3.74 12.17 -12.64
C PRO A 96 3.37 10.80 -13.21
N ARG A 97 2.43 10.13 -12.55
CA ARG A 97 1.92 8.82 -12.95
C ARG A 97 0.54 8.56 -12.34
N VAL A 98 -0.18 7.64 -12.95
CA VAL A 98 -1.41 7.11 -12.36
C VAL A 98 -1.06 6.03 -11.36
N VAL A 99 -1.68 6.08 -10.17
CA VAL A 99 -1.59 5.01 -9.18
C VAL A 99 -2.95 4.48 -8.81
N TYR A 100 -2.99 3.28 -8.25
CA TYR A 100 -4.19 2.64 -7.77
C TYR A 100 -4.10 2.43 -6.26
N ILE A 101 -5.22 2.67 -5.58
CA ILE A 101 -5.35 2.44 -4.15
C ILE A 101 -6.39 1.35 -3.95
N VAL A 102 -5.99 0.26 -3.33
CA VAL A 102 -6.87 -0.84 -2.92
C VAL A 102 -7.09 -0.69 -1.42
N ASP A 103 -8.32 -0.36 -1.04
CA ASP A 103 -8.71 -0.12 0.35
C ASP A 103 -9.75 -1.14 0.81
N ILE A 104 -9.40 -1.97 1.78
CA ILE A 104 -10.32 -2.89 2.41
C ILE A 104 -10.83 -2.30 3.71
N GLY A 105 -12.16 -2.19 3.84
CA GLY A 105 -12.83 -1.56 4.97
C GLY A 105 -13.36 -0.17 4.68
N SER A 106 -13.24 0.31 3.45
CA SER A 106 -13.82 1.57 2.94
C SER A 106 -13.43 2.81 3.75
N LYS A 107 -12.21 2.84 4.30
CA LYS A 107 -11.74 3.96 5.12
C LYS A 107 -11.61 5.26 4.34
N LEU A 108 -11.15 5.23 3.08
CA LEU A 108 -11.10 6.41 2.21
C LEU A 108 -12.49 7.05 2.03
N ARG A 109 -13.53 6.22 1.92
CA ARG A 109 -14.91 6.70 1.78
C ARG A 109 -15.51 7.23 3.08
N SER A 110 -15.03 6.76 4.22
CA SER A 110 -15.54 7.14 5.54
C SER A 110 -14.84 8.36 6.14
N PHE A 111 -13.71 8.78 5.56
CA PHE A 111 -12.98 9.94 6.03
C PHE A 111 -13.50 11.20 5.35
N ASP A 112 -13.79 12.20 6.16
CA ASP A 112 -14.25 13.51 5.72
C ASP A 112 -13.05 14.34 5.20
N PHE A 113 -12.38 13.83 4.18
CA PHE A 113 -11.38 14.56 3.42
C PHE A 113 -11.35 14.12 1.95
N GLU A 114 -11.33 15.10 1.09
CA GLU A 114 -11.17 14.88 -0.35
C GLU A 114 -9.68 14.75 -0.70
N VAL A 115 -9.39 13.81 -1.59
CA VAL A 115 -8.07 13.68 -2.20
C VAL A 115 -8.22 14.10 -3.65
N GLU A 116 -7.66 15.26 -3.99
CA GLU A 116 -7.72 15.79 -5.36
C GLU A 116 -7.27 14.74 -6.39
N GLY A 117 -8.00 14.61 -7.50
CA GLY A 117 -7.70 13.65 -8.55
C GLY A 117 -7.93 12.18 -8.17
N CYS A 118 -8.56 11.90 -7.01
CA CYS A 118 -8.91 10.55 -6.57
C CYS A 118 -10.31 10.19 -7.08
N GLU A 119 -10.40 9.11 -7.84
CA GLU A 119 -11.63 8.62 -8.45
C GLU A 119 -11.93 7.21 -7.96
N LEU A 120 -13.13 6.97 -7.42
CA LEU A 120 -13.59 5.63 -7.08
C LEU A 120 -13.90 4.87 -8.37
N MET A 121 -13.18 3.80 -8.63
CA MET A 121 -13.36 2.95 -9.80
C MET A 121 -14.44 1.88 -9.59
N GLY A 122 -14.60 1.41 -8.37
CA GLY A 122 -15.59 0.41 -8.02
C GLY A 122 -15.44 -0.10 -6.59
N THR A 123 -16.45 -0.82 -6.14
CA THR A 123 -16.48 -1.46 -4.81
C THR A 123 -17.04 -2.87 -4.94
N VAL A 124 -16.38 -3.83 -4.29
CA VAL A 124 -16.86 -5.21 -4.13
C VAL A 124 -16.80 -5.54 -2.66
N GLU A 125 -17.95 -5.78 -2.04
CA GLU A 125 -18.09 -5.97 -0.58
C GLU A 125 -17.43 -4.84 0.22
N LYS A 126 -16.34 -5.14 0.91
CA LYS A 126 -15.56 -4.18 1.72
C LYS A 126 -14.33 -3.63 1.00
N LEU A 127 -14.05 -4.11 -0.20
CA LEU A 127 -12.92 -3.65 -1.01
C LEU A 127 -13.37 -2.51 -1.92
N SER A 128 -12.64 -1.41 -1.89
CA SER A 128 -12.80 -0.29 -2.81
C SER A 128 -11.51 -0.08 -3.60
N LEU A 129 -11.66 0.13 -4.89
CA LEU A 129 -10.56 0.47 -5.80
C LEU A 129 -10.68 1.93 -6.19
N PHE A 130 -9.63 2.68 -5.93
CA PHE A 130 -9.52 4.08 -6.36
C PHE A 130 -8.37 4.24 -7.35
N LYS A 131 -8.54 5.21 -8.24
CA LYS A 131 -7.52 5.68 -9.17
C LYS A 131 -7.14 7.10 -8.79
N LEU A 132 -5.85 7.35 -8.63
CA LEU A 132 -5.32 8.66 -8.28
C LEU A 132 -4.42 9.16 -9.40
N ARG A 133 -4.71 10.38 -9.89
CA ARG A 133 -3.97 11.03 -10.98
C ARG A 133 -3.13 12.18 -10.43
N PRO A 134 -2.09 12.62 -11.14
CA PRO A 134 -1.41 13.88 -10.87
C PRO A 134 -2.39 15.05 -10.88
N SER A 135 -2.10 16.09 -10.11
CA SER A 135 -2.80 17.38 -10.22
C SER A 135 -2.60 17.97 -11.63
N ARG A 136 -3.60 18.70 -12.12
CA ARG A 136 -3.53 19.34 -13.44
C ARG A 136 -2.69 20.60 -13.38
#